data_0b3d90597abf6ea4d8a2029df5705609
#
_entry.id   0b3d90597abf6ea4d8a2029df5705609
#
_cell.length_a   1.000
_cell.length_b   1.000
_cell.length_c   1.000
_cell.angle_alpha   90.00
_cell.angle_beta   90.00
_cell.angle_gamma   90.00
#
_symmetry.space_group_name_H-M   'P 1'
#
loop_
_entity.id
_entity.type
_entity.pdbx_description
1 polymer ?
#
loop_
_entity_poly.entity_id
_entity_poly.type
_entity_poly.pdbx_seq_one_letter_code
_entity_poly.pdbx_strand_id
1 'polypeptide(L)'
;MILPEVAELLEAEARRINAPEFVAADPVQFPRQFSALPDIEIAAFLSATIAWGNRKMICNNCNKMLRLMDFQPYRYVMDCGYDDLGERFNIHRTFFSDDFAYYLRGLRRIYDRYPSVDAFAAASGVGDSLYPSWELVGLMSREFAAANDGAVNSRCLPTGLDTTALKRINMALRWLVRRDGIVDMGVWSSIKPSQLFIPLDVHVGNTARALGLLQRRGNDRKAVEQLTALLRTLRPDDPVLYDFALFGIGVGNRYTGGGVKII
;
A
#
# COMPACT_ATOMS: atom_id res chain seq x y z
N MET A 1 -18.63 2.04 -19.84
CA MET A 1 -18.29 3.48 -20.07
C MET A 1 -18.64 4.23 -18.81
N ILE A 2 -17.79 5.16 -18.36
CA ILE A 2 -18.05 6.01 -17.18
C ILE A 2 -18.93 7.17 -17.64
N LEU A 3 -19.98 7.48 -16.87
CA LEU A 3 -20.84 8.63 -17.14
C LEU A 3 -20.07 9.93 -16.95
N PRO A 4 -20.29 10.98 -17.76
CA PRO A 4 -19.54 12.25 -17.66
C PRO A 4 -19.61 12.87 -16.26
N GLU A 5 -20.78 12.91 -15.63
CA GLU A 5 -20.97 13.43 -14.28
C GLU A 5 -20.19 12.65 -13.21
N VAL A 6 -20.03 11.34 -13.38
CA VAL A 6 -19.19 10.52 -12.48
C VAL A 6 -17.72 10.81 -12.69
N ALA A 7 -17.30 11.02 -13.94
CA ALA A 7 -15.91 11.40 -14.25
C ALA A 7 -15.56 12.77 -13.64
N GLU A 8 -16.44 13.77 -13.79
CA GLU A 8 -16.26 15.10 -13.18
C GLU A 8 -16.19 15.02 -11.65
N LEU A 9 -17.07 14.23 -11.03
CA LEU A 9 -17.06 13.99 -9.59
C LEU A 9 -15.73 13.37 -9.13
N LEU A 10 -15.26 12.35 -9.83
CA LEU A 10 -13.98 11.71 -9.50
C LEU A 10 -12.79 12.68 -9.61
N GLU A 11 -12.74 13.51 -10.65
CA GLU A 11 -11.70 14.53 -10.82
C GLU A 11 -11.73 15.58 -9.69
N ALA A 12 -12.92 16.08 -9.37
CA ALA A 12 -13.09 17.09 -8.31
C ALA A 12 -12.69 16.55 -6.94
N GLU A 13 -13.17 15.36 -6.59
CA GLU A 13 -12.88 14.72 -5.30
C GLU A 13 -11.42 14.27 -5.20
N ALA A 14 -10.82 13.77 -6.28
CA ALA A 14 -9.40 13.42 -6.30
C ALA A 14 -8.54 14.65 -5.98
N ARG A 15 -8.80 15.80 -6.60
CA ARG A 15 -8.08 17.05 -6.32
C ARG A 15 -8.31 17.55 -4.90
N ARG A 16 -9.52 17.43 -4.37
CA ARG A 16 -9.86 17.86 -3.02
C ARG A 16 -9.16 17.05 -1.94
N ILE A 17 -9.07 15.73 -2.12
CA ILE A 17 -8.51 14.79 -1.12
C ILE A 17 -7.00 14.65 -1.25
N ASN A 18 -6.45 14.69 -2.47
CA ASN A 18 -5.02 14.64 -2.71
C ASN A 18 -4.37 16.01 -2.38
N ALA A 19 -4.31 16.31 -1.11
CA ALA A 19 -3.83 17.57 -0.55
C ALA A 19 -2.88 17.33 0.63
N PRO A 20 -2.01 18.27 1.00
CA PRO A 20 -1.04 18.10 2.09
C PRO A 20 -1.69 17.71 3.44
N GLU A 21 -2.91 18.18 3.69
CA GLU A 21 -3.67 17.91 4.92
C GLU A 21 -4.01 16.42 5.08
N PHE A 22 -4.10 15.69 3.97
CA PHE A 22 -4.31 14.23 3.99
C PHE A 22 -3.17 13.50 4.69
N VAL A 23 -1.93 13.97 4.53
CA VAL A 23 -0.71 13.33 5.05
C VAL A 23 -0.76 13.20 6.57
N ALA A 24 -1.16 14.27 7.27
CA ALA A 24 -1.09 14.33 8.73
C ALA A 24 -1.91 13.23 9.45
N ALA A 25 -2.97 12.77 8.82
CA ALA A 25 -3.86 11.75 9.39
C ALA A 25 -3.68 10.34 8.78
N ASP A 26 -2.82 10.18 7.79
CA ASP A 26 -2.67 8.94 7.03
C ASP A 26 -1.32 8.25 7.33
N PRO A 27 -1.25 6.91 7.29
CA PRO A 27 0.01 6.19 7.47
C PRO A 27 1.13 6.57 6.50
N VAL A 28 0.84 7.22 5.38
CA VAL A 28 1.85 7.76 4.45
C VAL A 28 2.79 8.77 5.13
N GLN A 29 2.37 9.38 6.23
CA GLN A 29 3.22 10.30 7.01
C GLN A 29 4.52 9.65 7.52
N PHE A 30 4.53 8.33 7.74
CA PHE A 30 5.69 7.66 8.32
C PHE A 30 6.85 7.49 7.34
N PRO A 31 6.67 6.94 6.12
CA PRO A 31 7.76 6.93 5.15
C PRO A 31 8.22 8.33 4.72
N ARG A 32 7.36 9.33 4.79
CA ARG A 32 7.73 10.74 4.48
C ARG A 32 8.66 11.40 5.51
N GLN A 33 8.94 10.74 6.64
CA GLN A 33 9.91 11.23 7.63
C GLN A 33 11.37 10.98 7.22
N PHE A 34 11.60 10.19 6.18
CA PHE A 34 12.93 9.77 5.74
C PHE A 34 13.28 10.34 4.37
N SER A 35 14.60 10.44 4.10
CA SER A 35 15.15 10.86 2.82
C SER A 35 15.93 9.76 2.10
N ALA A 36 16.47 8.79 2.84
CA ALA A 36 17.14 7.64 2.25
C ALA A 36 16.12 6.62 1.76
N LEU A 37 16.29 6.15 0.50
CA LEU A 37 15.34 5.24 -0.13
C LEU A 37 15.08 3.97 0.67
N PRO A 38 16.07 3.25 1.23
CA PRO A 38 15.80 2.06 2.02
C PRO A 38 14.97 2.32 3.28
N ASP A 39 15.19 3.46 3.97
CA ASP A 39 14.37 3.85 5.13
C ASP A 39 12.92 4.14 4.74
N ILE A 40 12.72 4.85 3.61
CA ILE A 40 11.39 5.11 3.04
C ILE A 40 10.68 3.81 2.73
N GLU A 41 11.35 2.87 2.08
CA GLU A 41 10.79 1.57 1.69
C GLU A 41 10.35 0.74 2.90
N ILE A 42 11.23 0.59 3.90
CA ILE A 42 10.92 -0.16 5.13
C ILE A 42 9.71 0.46 5.84
N ALA A 43 9.73 1.79 6.03
CA ALA A 43 8.64 2.49 6.68
C ALA A 43 7.33 2.39 5.89
N ALA A 44 7.37 2.48 4.54
CA ALA A 44 6.20 2.35 3.67
C ALA A 44 5.59 0.95 3.75
N PHE A 45 6.39 -0.09 3.58
CA PHE A 45 5.90 -1.47 3.60
C PHE A 45 5.37 -1.87 4.98
N LEU A 46 6.06 -1.51 6.07
CA LEU A 46 5.60 -1.81 7.43
C LEU A 46 4.30 -1.06 7.76
N SER A 47 4.24 0.24 7.45
CA SER A 47 3.04 1.04 7.70
C SER A 47 1.84 0.54 6.89
N ALA A 48 2.04 0.18 5.63
CA ALA A 48 1.01 -0.42 4.81
C ALA A 48 0.58 -1.81 5.33
N THR A 49 1.54 -2.61 5.80
CA THR A 49 1.28 -3.96 6.31
C THR A 49 0.32 -3.96 7.49
N ILE A 50 0.38 -2.96 8.37
CA ILE A 50 -0.54 -2.86 9.52
C ILE A 50 -1.74 -1.93 9.26
N ALA A 51 -1.95 -1.44 8.04
CA ALA A 51 -3.01 -0.48 7.72
C ALA A 51 -4.40 -1.12 7.61
N TRP A 52 -4.90 -1.66 8.74
CA TRP A 52 -6.28 -2.11 8.90
C TRP A 52 -6.83 -1.78 10.30
N GLY A 53 -8.08 -1.33 10.36
CA GLY A 53 -8.76 -0.94 11.59
C GLY A 53 -8.85 0.57 11.75
N ASN A 54 -8.79 1.05 12.99
CA ASN A 54 -8.91 2.48 13.30
C ASN A 54 -7.63 3.23 12.92
N ARG A 55 -7.76 4.33 12.17
CA ARG A 55 -6.64 5.12 11.62
C ARG A 55 -5.71 5.65 12.72
N LYS A 56 -6.25 6.19 13.83
CA LYS A 56 -5.45 6.67 14.97
C LYS A 56 -4.61 5.55 15.57
N MET A 57 -5.20 4.36 15.73
CA MET A 57 -4.48 3.19 16.24
C MET A 57 -3.38 2.73 15.26
N ILE A 58 -3.66 2.75 13.96
CA ILE A 58 -2.67 2.42 12.92
C ILE A 58 -1.47 3.37 13.04
N CYS A 59 -1.70 4.69 13.05
CA CYS A 59 -0.63 5.68 13.17
C CYS A 59 0.18 5.51 14.47
N ASN A 60 -0.49 5.30 15.61
CA ASN A 60 0.21 5.05 16.87
C ASN A 60 1.12 3.82 16.79
N ASN A 61 0.66 2.75 16.11
CA ASN A 61 1.43 1.51 16.00
C ASN A 61 2.52 1.58 14.91
N CYS A 62 2.33 2.37 13.84
CA CYS A 62 3.43 2.72 12.94
C CYS A 62 4.54 3.46 13.69
N ASN A 63 4.18 4.46 14.50
CA ASN A 63 5.15 5.17 15.33
C ASN A 63 5.85 4.25 16.34
N LYS A 64 5.10 3.27 16.93
CA LYS A 64 5.70 2.25 17.80
C LYS A 64 6.77 1.44 17.06
N MET A 65 6.50 0.99 15.83
CA MET A 65 7.50 0.26 15.03
C MET A 65 8.73 1.11 14.72
N LEU A 66 8.55 2.39 14.35
CA LEU A 66 9.68 3.29 14.11
C LEU A 66 10.52 3.51 15.38
N ARG A 67 9.89 3.63 16.57
CA ARG A 67 10.61 3.72 17.83
C ARG A 67 11.41 2.46 18.17
N LEU A 68 10.89 1.27 17.87
CA LEU A 68 11.64 0.00 18.02
C LEU A 68 12.91 -0.01 17.15
N MET A 69 12.89 0.73 16.04
CA MET A 69 14.01 0.87 15.11
C MET A 69 14.84 2.16 15.37
N ASP A 70 14.63 2.85 16.49
CA ASP A 70 15.28 4.13 16.82
C ASP A 70 15.20 5.17 15.68
N PHE A 71 14.10 5.15 14.90
CA PHE A 71 13.92 5.95 13.68
C PHE A 71 15.07 5.81 12.66
N GLN A 72 15.74 4.65 12.65
CA GLN A 72 16.78 4.27 11.70
C GLN A 72 16.45 2.91 11.07
N PRO A 73 15.36 2.79 10.27
CA PRO A 73 14.84 1.50 9.81
C PRO A 73 15.88 0.65 9.07
N TYR A 74 16.60 1.23 8.14
CA TYR A 74 17.60 0.50 7.34
C TYR A 74 18.73 -0.01 8.21
N ARG A 75 19.27 0.85 9.07
CA ARG A 75 20.34 0.45 10.00
C ARG A 75 19.87 -0.68 10.91
N TYR A 76 18.68 -0.54 11.50
CA TYR A 76 18.11 -1.57 12.37
C TYR A 76 17.99 -2.93 11.66
N VAL A 77 17.54 -2.92 10.39
CA VAL A 77 17.46 -4.13 9.56
C VAL A 77 18.87 -4.70 9.32
N MET A 78 19.85 -3.86 8.96
CA MET A 78 21.19 -4.31 8.61
C MET A 78 22.00 -4.75 9.83
N ASP A 79 21.73 -4.21 11.01
CA ASP A 79 22.35 -4.63 12.28
C ASP A 79 21.61 -5.81 12.96
N CYS A 80 20.57 -6.38 12.31
CA CYS A 80 19.73 -7.48 12.85
C CYS A 80 19.07 -7.15 14.20
N GLY A 81 18.73 -5.88 14.46
CA GLY A 81 18.14 -5.44 15.72
C GLY A 81 16.82 -6.15 16.11
N TYR A 82 16.18 -6.81 15.16
CA TYR A 82 14.99 -7.63 15.37
C TYR A 82 15.27 -8.97 16.09
N ASP A 83 16.51 -9.40 16.21
CA ASP A 83 16.86 -10.62 16.96
C ASP A 83 16.89 -10.37 18.48
N ASP A 84 16.99 -9.10 18.91
CA ASP A 84 17.02 -8.68 20.30
C ASP A 84 15.64 -8.23 20.87
N LEU A 85 14.55 -8.53 20.16
CA LEU A 85 13.20 -8.07 20.55
C LEU A 85 12.66 -8.69 21.86
N GLY A 86 13.33 -9.72 22.41
CA GLY A 86 12.95 -10.38 23.64
C GLY A 86 11.65 -11.19 23.52
N GLU A 87 10.84 -11.17 24.60
CA GLU A 87 9.58 -11.91 24.61
C GLU A 87 8.59 -11.38 23.56
N ARG A 88 7.73 -12.28 23.09
CA ARG A 88 6.70 -11.96 22.12
C ARG A 88 5.71 -10.93 22.66
N PHE A 89 5.54 -9.80 21.95
CA PHE A 89 4.58 -8.74 22.31
C PHE A 89 3.73 -8.30 21.11
N ASN A 90 2.61 -7.68 21.42
CA ASN A 90 1.70 -7.18 20.40
C ASN A 90 2.18 -5.84 19.84
N ILE A 91 2.19 -5.71 18.51
CA ILE A 91 2.44 -4.45 17.80
C ILE A 91 1.13 -3.83 17.35
N HIS A 92 0.31 -4.60 16.60
CA HIS A 92 -0.96 -4.11 16.08
C HIS A 92 -1.95 -5.26 15.86
N ARG A 93 -3.03 -5.32 16.66
CA ARG A 93 -4.09 -6.34 16.52
C ARG A 93 -3.51 -7.77 16.49
N THR A 94 -3.52 -8.41 15.33
CA THR A 94 -2.98 -9.77 15.13
C THR A 94 -1.55 -9.79 14.61
N PHE A 95 -0.88 -8.64 14.53
CA PHE A 95 0.52 -8.50 14.13
C PHE A 95 1.39 -8.31 15.37
N PHE A 96 2.36 -9.19 15.58
CA PHE A 96 3.20 -9.28 16.78
C PHE A 96 4.69 -9.05 16.45
N SER A 97 5.54 -9.04 17.45
CA SER A 97 6.99 -8.88 17.31
C SER A 97 7.65 -9.97 16.47
N ASP A 98 7.15 -11.20 16.51
CA ASP A 98 7.60 -12.30 15.65
C ASP A 98 7.23 -12.09 14.16
N ASP A 99 6.04 -11.54 13.86
CA ASP A 99 5.67 -11.13 12.51
C ASP A 99 6.57 -9.99 12.00
N PHE A 100 6.89 -9.04 12.88
CA PHE A 100 7.80 -7.93 12.58
C PHE A 100 9.21 -8.43 12.27
N ALA A 101 9.79 -9.30 13.12
CA ALA A 101 11.08 -9.91 12.89
C ALA A 101 11.10 -10.72 11.57
N TYR A 102 10.06 -11.51 11.30
CA TYR A 102 9.89 -12.23 10.03
C TYR A 102 10.00 -11.29 8.83
N TYR A 103 9.29 -10.15 8.90
CA TYR A 103 9.28 -9.16 7.81
C TYR A 103 10.67 -8.56 7.60
N LEU A 104 11.34 -8.18 8.67
CA LEU A 104 12.65 -7.54 8.62
C LEU A 104 13.75 -8.50 8.14
N ARG A 105 13.73 -9.78 8.54
CA ARG A 105 14.64 -10.80 7.96
C ARG A 105 14.48 -10.92 6.45
N GLY A 106 13.23 -10.91 5.97
CA GLY A 106 12.97 -10.93 4.53
C GLY A 106 13.52 -9.71 3.79
N LEU A 107 13.33 -8.51 4.35
CA LEU A 107 13.90 -7.29 3.80
C LEU A 107 15.43 -7.30 3.86
N ARG A 108 16.02 -7.72 4.98
CA ARG A 108 17.48 -7.87 5.12
C ARG A 108 18.06 -8.70 3.98
N ARG A 109 17.45 -9.86 3.68
CA ARG A 109 17.91 -10.74 2.61
C ARG A 109 17.87 -10.06 1.23
N ILE A 110 16.93 -9.16 0.99
CA ILE A 110 16.86 -8.35 -0.23
C ILE A 110 18.00 -7.31 -0.22
N TYR A 111 18.14 -6.55 0.87
CA TYR A 111 19.18 -5.50 0.99
C TYR A 111 20.61 -6.03 1.00
N ASP A 112 20.85 -7.27 1.39
CA ASP A 112 22.18 -7.91 1.28
C ASP A 112 22.65 -8.03 -0.18
N ARG A 113 21.74 -7.96 -1.16
CA ARG A 113 22.03 -8.17 -2.59
C ARG A 113 21.69 -6.97 -3.47
N TYR A 114 20.81 -6.10 -3.00
CA TYR A 114 20.30 -4.96 -3.75
C TYR A 114 20.30 -3.70 -2.87
N PRO A 115 20.61 -2.52 -3.43
CA PRO A 115 20.66 -1.28 -2.67
C PRO A 115 19.27 -0.79 -2.21
N SER A 116 18.20 -1.34 -2.78
CA SER A 116 16.80 -1.00 -2.48
C SER A 116 15.85 -2.10 -2.94
N VAL A 117 14.61 -2.09 -2.45
CA VAL A 117 13.56 -2.98 -2.97
C VAL A 117 13.16 -2.56 -4.40
N ASP A 118 13.26 -1.26 -4.75
CA ASP A 118 13.09 -0.78 -6.13
C ASP A 118 14.12 -1.42 -7.08
N ALA A 119 15.40 -1.45 -6.66
CA ALA A 119 16.46 -2.09 -7.44
C ALA A 119 16.25 -3.61 -7.57
N PHE A 120 15.77 -4.28 -6.51
CA PHE A 120 15.38 -5.68 -6.57
C PHE A 120 14.23 -5.90 -7.56
N ALA A 121 13.19 -5.06 -7.52
CA ALA A 121 12.06 -5.12 -8.44
C ALA A 121 12.51 -4.92 -9.91
N ALA A 122 13.39 -3.94 -10.16
CA ALA A 122 13.97 -3.67 -11.47
C ALA A 122 14.78 -4.87 -11.99
N ALA A 123 15.70 -5.39 -11.18
CA ALA A 123 16.54 -6.53 -11.56
C ALA A 123 15.75 -7.83 -11.79
N SER A 124 14.57 -7.93 -11.18
CA SER A 124 13.66 -9.08 -11.32
C SER A 124 12.62 -8.92 -12.44
N GLY A 125 12.65 -7.83 -13.21
CA GLY A 125 11.73 -7.60 -14.33
C GLY A 125 10.28 -7.29 -13.92
N VAL A 126 10.05 -6.82 -12.68
CA VAL A 126 8.70 -6.52 -12.18
C VAL A 126 8.00 -5.47 -13.05
N GLY A 127 8.76 -4.47 -13.56
CA GLY A 127 8.22 -3.42 -14.43
C GLY A 127 7.77 -3.91 -15.82
N ASP A 128 8.18 -5.10 -16.24
CA ASP A 128 7.75 -5.70 -17.51
C ASP A 128 6.47 -6.53 -17.34
N SER A 129 6.04 -6.77 -16.10
CA SER A 129 4.83 -7.53 -15.81
C SER A 129 3.56 -6.72 -16.09
N LEU A 130 2.52 -7.39 -16.58
CA LEU A 130 1.16 -6.81 -16.64
C LEU A 130 0.55 -6.64 -15.24
N TYR A 131 1.09 -7.34 -14.23
CA TYR A 131 0.59 -7.37 -12.86
C TYR A 131 1.73 -7.14 -11.86
N PRO A 132 2.43 -5.99 -11.89
CA PRO A 132 3.64 -5.76 -11.11
C PRO A 132 3.45 -5.95 -9.59
N SER A 133 2.29 -5.61 -9.03
CA SER A 133 2.01 -5.80 -7.61
C SER A 133 2.03 -7.29 -7.20
N TRP A 134 1.42 -8.16 -7.98
CA TRP A 134 1.38 -9.60 -7.71
C TRP A 134 2.73 -10.26 -7.97
N GLU A 135 3.42 -9.84 -9.02
CA GLU A 135 4.79 -10.30 -9.31
C GLU A 135 5.74 -9.95 -8.17
N LEU A 136 5.75 -8.70 -7.73
CA LEU A 136 6.57 -8.24 -6.61
C LEU A 136 6.29 -9.05 -5.34
N VAL A 137 5.02 -9.25 -4.98
CA VAL A 137 4.67 -10.03 -3.78
C VAL A 137 5.13 -11.47 -3.90
N GLY A 138 5.00 -12.09 -5.07
CA GLY A 138 5.49 -13.45 -5.33
C GLY A 138 7.01 -13.57 -5.14
N LEU A 139 7.75 -12.59 -5.65
CA LEU A 139 9.21 -12.50 -5.50
C LEU A 139 9.60 -12.26 -4.02
N MET A 140 9.01 -11.26 -3.38
CA MET A 140 9.25 -10.99 -1.95
C MET A 140 8.91 -12.19 -1.06
N SER A 141 7.82 -12.89 -1.34
CA SER A 141 7.41 -14.07 -0.56
C SER A 141 8.46 -15.18 -0.62
N ARG A 142 9.10 -15.40 -1.77
CA ARG A 142 10.21 -16.36 -1.90
C ARG A 142 11.42 -15.94 -1.08
N GLU A 143 11.80 -14.66 -1.15
CA GLU A 143 12.94 -14.15 -0.37
C GLU A 143 12.65 -14.19 1.14
N PHE A 144 11.44 -13.84 1.55
CA PHE A 144 11.03 -13.86 2.96
C PHE A 144 10.98 -15.29 3.52
N ALA A 145 10.44 -16.24 2.76
CA ALA A 145 10.47 -17.65 3.15
C ALA A 145 11.92 -18.16 3.29
N ALA A 146 12.79 -17.84 2.32
CA ALA A 146 14.19 -18.23 2.37
C ALA A 146 14.98 -17.61 3.55
N ALA A 147 14.57 -16.43 4.01
CA ALA A 147 15.15 -15.76 5.17
C ALA A 147 14.61 -16.29 6.51
N ASN A 148 13.56 -17.11 6.48
CA ASN A 148 12.86 -17.62 7.66
C ASN A 148 12.66 -19.15 7.59
N ASP A 149 13.69 -19.89 7.20
CA ASP A 149 13.74 -21.35 7.18
C ASP A 149 12.57 -22.02 6.40
N GLY A 150 12.12 -21.37 5.33
CA GLY A 150 11.00 -21.82 4.51
C GLY A 150 9.62 -21.44 5.04
N ALA A 151 9.54 -20.77 6.20
CA ALA A 151 8.26 -20.40 6.80
C ALA A 151 7.53 -19.35 5.95
N VAL A 152 6.20 -19.45 5.88
CA VAL A 152 5.31 -18.50 5.21
C VAL A 152 4.44 -17.80 6.23
N ASN A 153 4.36 -16.47 6.15
CA ASN A 153 3.57 -15.64 7.06
C ASN A 153 2.57 -14.76 6.29
N SER A 154 1.30 -15.18 6.27
CA SER A 154 0.22 -14.47 5.57
C SER A 154 -0.16 -13.12 6.19
N ARG A 155 0.24 -12.83 7.44
CA ARG A 155 0.05 -11.51 8.06
C ARG A 155 1.03 -10.49 7.48
N CYS A 156 2.22 -10.95 7.09
CA CYS A 156 3.27 -10.13 6.48
C CYS A 156 3.02 -9.94 4.99
N LEU A 157 2.98 -11.02 4.24
CA LEU A 157 2.71 -11.00 2.79
C LEU A 157 1.53 -11.92 2.47
N PRO A 158 0.58 -11.47 1.62
CA PRO A 158 -0.54 -12.29 1.21
C PRO A 158 -0.09 -13.56 0.48
N THR A 159 -0.78 -14.65 0.76
CA THR A 159 -0.58 -15.93 0.09
C THR A 159 -1.64 -16.18 -1.00
N GLY A 160 -2.35 -16.56 -1.47
CA GLY A 160 -3.46 -16.71 -2.44
C GLY A 160 -3.46 -15.61 -3.52
N LEU A 161 -2.34 -15.46 -4.23
CA LEU A 161 -2.13 -14.38 -5.19
C LEU A 161 -3.13 -14.39 -6.37
N ASP A 162 -3.74 -15.52 -6.67
CA ASP A 162 -4.75 -15.61 -7.73
C ASP A 162 -6.06 -14.90 -7.40
N THR A 163 -6.35 -14.71 -6.11
CA THR A 163 -7.63 -14.15 -5.65
C THR A 163 -7.50 -12.89 -4.83
N THR A 164 -6.36 -12.62 -4.21
CA THR A 164 -6.21 -11.49 -3.28
C THR A 164 -6.15 -10.15 -4.00
N ALA A 165 -6.85 -9.15 -3.45
CA ALA A 165 -6.85 -7.76 -3.94
C ALA A 165 -5.54 -7.00 -3.69
N LEU A 166 -4.64 -7.50 -2.87
CA LEU A 166 -3.38 -6.86 -2.48
C LEU A 166 -3.51 -5.40 -2.01
N LYS A 167 -4.61 -5.03 -1.32
CA LYS A 167 -4.90 -3.64 -0.92
C LYS A 167 -3.70 -2.95 -0.28
N ARG A 168 -3.05 -3.60 0.69
CA ARG A 168 -1.93 -3.03 1.44
C ARG A 168 -0.69 -2.81 0.58
N ILE A 169 -0.39 -3.74 -0.31
CA ILE A 169 0.74 -3.63 -1.25
C ILE A 169 0.46 -2.56 -2.30
N ASN A 170 -0.73 -2.56 -2.90
CA ASN A 170 -1.11 -1.53 -3.86
C ASN A 170 -1.07 -0.13 -3.25
N MET A 171 -1.40 0.01 -1.96
CA MET A 171 -1.28 1.26 -1.23
C MET A 171 0.18 1.68 -1.03
N ALA A 172 1.06 0.76 -0.62
CA ALA A 172 2.50 1.04 -0.51
C ALA A 172 3.10 1.42 -1.87
N LEU A 173 2.76 0.69 -2.93
CA LEU A 173 3.22 1.00 -4.28
C LEU A 173 2.69 2.35 -4.79
N ARG A 174 1.44 2.73 -4.47
CA ARG A 174 0.94 4.07 -4.77
C ARG A 174 1.85 5.12 -4.13
N TRP A 175 2.16 5.01 -2.83
CA TRP A 175 3.03 5.94 -2.12
C TRP A 175 4.44 6.03 -2.71
N LEU A 176 5.01 4.90 -3.11
CA LEU A 176 6.40 4.80 -3.58
C LEU A 176 6.57 5.19 -5.05
N VAL A 177 5.59 4.90 -5.91
CA VAL A 177 5.71 5.03 -7.37
C VAL A 177 5.04 6.28 -7.93
N ARG A 178 3.87 6.67 -7.38
CA ARG A 178 3.12 7.80 -7.91
C ARG A 178 3.81 9.14 -7.61
N ARG A 179 4.01 9.97 -8.64
CA ARG A 179 4.84 11.20 -8.58
C ARG A 179 3.99 12.45 -8.71
N ASP A 180 3.30 12.88 -7.67
CA ASP A 180 2.64 14.18 -7.69
C ASP A 180 3.25 15.20 -6.71
N GLY A 181 4.12 14.75 -5.80
CA GLY A 181 4.79 15.59 -4.82
C GLY A 181 3.87 16.15 -3.72
N ILE A 182 2.60 15.74 -3.68
CA ILE A 182 1.60 16.19 -2.70
C ILE A 182 1.49 15.16 -1.57
N VAL A 183 0.86 14.03 -1.81
CA VAL A 183 0.70 12.94 -0.84
C VAL A 183 1.69 11.83 -1.09
N ASP A 184 1.75 11.34 -2.33
CA ASP A 184 2.60 10.24 -2.73
C ASP A 184 4.02 10.73 -3.03
N MET A 185 5.03 9.90 -2.75
CA MET A 185 6.45 10.32 -2.76
C MET A 185 7.13 10.12 -4.11
N GLY A 186 6.74 9.11 -4.86
CA GLY A 186 7.27 8.83 -6.19
C GLY A 186 8.77 8.59 -6.26
N VAL A 187 9.30 7.84 -5.29
CA VAL A 187 10.74 7.55 -5.16
C VAL A 187 11.19 6.31 -5.93
N TRP A 188 10.25 5.49 -6.41
CA TRP A 188 10.53 4.30 -7.21
C TRP A 188 10.53 4.60 -8.71
N SER A 189 11.34 3.85 -9.45
CA SER A 189 11.50 3.96 -10.90
C SER A 189 11.26 2.66 -11.66
N SER A 190 11.28 1.51 -11.00
CA SER A 190 11.09 0.19 -11.62
C SER A 190 9.67 -0.06 -12.13
N ILE A 191 8.68 0.62 -11.56
CA ILE A 191 7.27 0.54 -11.93
C ILE A 191 6.79 1.93 -12.33
N LYS A 192 5.95 2.02 -13.37
CA LYS A 192 5.34 3.29 -13.81
C LYS A 192 4.01 3.53 -13.10
N PRO A 193 3.58 4.79 -12.86
CA PRO A 193 2.25 5.08 -12.28
C PRO A 193 1.10 4.46 -13.09
N SER A 194 1.21 4.40 -14.42
CA SER A 194 0.24 3.76 -15.33
C SER A 194 0.04 2.25 -15.08
N GLN A 195 1.01 1.59 -14.45
CA GLN A 195 0.99 0.16 -14.16
C GLN A 195 0.41 -0.16 -12.77
N LEU A 196 0.17 0.84 -11.95
CA LEU A 196 -0.38 0.67 -10.61
C LEU A 196 -1.82 0.16 -10.64
N PHE A 197 -2.18 -0.54 -9.57
CA PHE A 197 -3.52 -1.03 -9.30
C PHE A 197 -4.12 -0.33 -8.08
N ILE A 198 -5.45 -0.10 -8.14
CA ILE A 198 -6.15 0.61 -7.08
C ILE A 198 -6.11 -0.18 -5.75
N PRO A 199 -5.82 0.49 -4.61
CA PRO A 199 -5.85 -0.13 -3.28
C PRO A 199 -7.30 -0.44 -2.84
N LEU A 200 -7.90 -1.49 -3.40
CA LEU A 200 -9.31 -1.81 -3.20
C LEU A 200 -9.58 -2.37 -1.80
N ASP A 201 -10.23 -1.57 -0.97
CA ASP A 201 -10.80 -2.02 0.31
C ASP A 201 -12.35 -1.98 0.28
N VAL A 202 -12.96 -2.21 1.45
CA VAL A 202 -14.43 -2.22 1.58
C VAL A 202 -15.04 -0.85 1.25
N HIS A 203 -14.37 0.25 1.63
CA HIS A 203 -14.88 1.61 1.39
C HIS A 203 -14.79 1.98 -0.08
N VAL A 204 -13.60 1.82 -0.68
CA VAL A 204 -13.36 2.04 -2.10
C VAL A 204 -14.30 1.17 -2.95
N GLY A 205 -14.44 -0.12 -2.59
CA GLY A 205 -15.33 -1.04 -3.30
C GLY A 205 -16.80 -0.65 -3.22
N ASN A 206 -17.28 -0.24 -2.05
CA ASN A 206 -18.67 0.20 -1.86
C ASN A 206 -18.94 1.49 -2.63
N THR A 207 -18.03 2.46 -2.59
CA THR A 207 -18.16 3.70 -3.36
C THR A 207 -18.14 3.43 -4.86
N ALA A 208 -17.22 2.59 -5.34
CA ALA A 208 -17.15 2.23 -6.75
C ALA A 208 -18.45 1.55 -7.24
N ARG A 209 -19.06 0.69 -6.42
CA ARG A 209 -20.37 0.08 -6.73
C ARG A 209 -21.50 1.09 -6.74
N ALA A 210 -21.54 1.98 -5.75
CA ALA A 210 -22.56 3.03 -5.68
C ALA A 210 -22.51 3.99 -6.87
N LEU A 211 -21.32 4.23 -7.42
CA LEU A 211 -21.09 5.03 -8.63
C LEU A 211 -21.23 4.23 -9.94
N GLY A 212 -21.61 2.96 -9.88
CA GLY A 212 -21.74 2.11 -11.07
C GLY A 212 -20.42 1.71 -11.76
N LEU A 213 -19.27 1.98 -11.11
CA LEU A 213 -17.92 1.69 -11.65
C LEU A 213 -17.51 0.23 -11.47
N LEU A 214 -18.11 -0.48 -10.51
CA LEU A 214 -17.79 -1.86 -10.20
C LEU A 214 -19.08 -2.66 -9.97
N GLN A 215 -19.29 -3.71 -10.76
CA GLN A 215 -20.46 -4.59 -10.59
C GLN A 215 -20.18 -5.79 -9.71
N ARG A 216 -18.89 -6.23 -9.66
CA ARG A 216 -18.47 -7.39 -8.91
C ARG A 216 -18.65 -7.18 -7.40
N ARG A 217 -19.32 -8.14 -6.71
CA ARG A 217 -19.64 -8.03 -5.27
C ARG A 217 -18.41 -8.20 -4.37
N GLY A 218 -17.47 -9.08 -4.72
CA GLY A 218 -16.24 -9.35 -3.96
C GLY A 218 -15.18 -8.28 -4.17
N ASN A 219 -14.36 -8.03 -3.14
CA ASN A 219 -13.15 -7.21 -3.24
C ASN A 219 -11.93 -8.14 -3.41
N ASP A 220 -11.80 -8.75 -4.57
CA ASP A 220 -10.75 -9.68 -4.93
C ASP A 220 -9.90 -9.15 -6.09
N ARG A 221 -8.92 -9.95 -6.54
CA ARG A 221 -8.03 -9.58 -7.64
C ARG A 221 -8.80 -9.13 -8.88
N LYS A 222 -9.84 -9.89 -9.30
CA LYS A 222 -10.63 -9.53 -10.49
C LYS A 222 -11.36 -8.19 -10.33
N ALA A 223 -11.84 -7.86 -9.11
CA ALA A 223 -12.45 -6.56 -8.84
C ALA A 223 -11.42 -5.42 -8.98
N VAL A 224 -10.19 -5.60 -8.48
CA VAL A 224 -9.10 -4.64 -8.65
C VAL A 224 -8.77 -4.44 -10.12
N GLU A 225 -8.61 -5.53 -10.87
CA GLU A 225 -8.31 -5.49 -12.31
C GLU A 225 -9.40 -4.74 -13.10
N GLN A 226 -10.68 -5.10 -12.87
CA GLN A 226 -11.82 -4.46 -13.53
C GLN A 226 -11.92 -2.97 -13.22
N LEU A 227 -11.86 -2.59 -11.95
CA LEU A 227 -11.95 -1.20 -11.54
C LEU A 227 -10.78 -0.39 -12.08
N THR A 228 -9.55 -0.89 -11.93
CA THR A 228 -8.37 -0.18 -12.43
C THR A 228 -8.39 -0.03 -13.96
N ALA A 229 -8.79 -1.07 -14.70
CA ALA A 229 -8.93 -0.98 -16.15
C ALA A 229 -9.94 0.09 -16.57
N LEU A 230 -11.06 0.20 -15.86
CA LEU A 230 -12.05 1.25 -16.10
C LEU A 230 -11.50 2.64 -15.80
N LEU A 231 -10.79 2.83 -14.66
CA LEU A 231 -10.19 4.11 -14.29
C LEU A 231 -9.07 4.54 -15.26
N ARG A 232 -8.33 3.59 -15.86
CA ARG A 232 -7.36 3.86 -16.94
C ARG A 232 -8.00 4.48 -18.17
N THR A 233 -9.29 4.29 -18.43
CA THR A 233 -9.96 4.96 -19.54
C THR A 233 -10.12 6.47 -19.32
N LEU A 234 -10.13 6.93 -18.07
CA LEU A 234 -10.14 8.35 -17.73
C LEU A 234 -8.72 8.93 -17.65
N ARG A 235 -7.80 8.19 -17.02
CA ARG A 235 -6.42 8.64 -16.79
C ARG A 235 -5.45 7.49 -17.04
N PRO A 236 -5.00 7.29 -18.28
CA PRO A 236 -4.13 6.18 -18.65
C PRO A 236 -2.80 6.17 -17.90
N ASP A 237 -2.23 7.36 -17.65
CA ASP A 237 -0.90 7.52 -17.04
C ASP A 237 -0.91 7.42 -15.52
N ASP A 238 -2.07 7.62 -14.86
CA ASP A 238 -2.20 7.66 -13.40
C ASP A 238 -3.60 7.22 -12.92
N PRO A 239 -4.01 5.96 -13.16
CA PRO A 239 -5.37 5.51 -12.83
C PRO A 239 -5.65 5.51 -11.32
N VAL A 240 -4.60 5.40 -10.49
CA VAL A 240 -4.75 5.29 -9.03
C VAL A 240 -4.90 6.64 -8.33
N LEU A 241 -4.83 7.76 -9.05
CA LEU A 241 -5.26 9.07 -8.55
C LEU A 241 -6.68 9.00 -7.97
N TYR A 242 -7.55 8.24 -8.63
CA TYR A 242 -8.96 8.13 -8.22
C TYR A 242 -9.19 7.30 -6.94
N ASP A 243 -8.16 6.70 -6.35
CA ASP A 243 -8.24 6.14 -5.01
C ASP A 243 -8.58 7.21 -3.97
N PHE A 244 -8.01 8.41 -4.11
CA PHE A 244 -8.34 9.57 -3.27
C PHE A 244 -9.82 9.94 -3.38
N ALA A 245 -10.37 9.96 -4.59
CA ALA A 245 -11.79 10.27 -4.81
C ALA A 245 -12.70 9.22 -4.18
N LEU A 246 -12.48 7.94 -4.52
CA LEU A 246 -13.31 6.84 -4.04
C LEU A 246 -13.26 6.70 -2.52
N PHE A 247 -12.07 6.87 -1.93
CA PHE A 247 -11.88 6.90 -0.50
C PHE A 247 -12.57 8.10 0.14
N GLY A 248 -12.37 9.32 -0.38
CA GLY A 248 -12.92 10.56 0.14
C GLY A 248 -14.45 10.58 0.16
N ILE A 249 -15.08 10.15 -0.93
CA ILE A 249 -16.54 9.97 -1.02
C ILE A 249 -17.02 8.94 0.01
N GLY A 250 -16.34 7.80 0.11
CA GLY A 250 -16.73 6.71 1.02
C GLY A 250 -16.64 7.08 2.50
N VAL A 251 -15.66 7.91 2.89
CA VAL A 251 -15.48 8.40 4.27
C VAL A 251 -16.35 9.61 4.54
N GLY A 252 -16.49 10.54 3.59
CA GLY A 252 -17.32 11.75 3.72
C GLY A 252 -18.80 11.42 3.98
N ASN A 253 -19.34 10.42 3.33
CA ASN A 253 -20.71 9.94 3.55
C ASN A 253 -20.98 9.42 4.98
N ARG A 254 -19.96 9.11 5.77
CA ARG A 254 -20.11 8.73 7.18
C ARG A 254 -20.23 9.93 8.13
N TYR A 255 -19.63 11.08 7.77
CA TYR A 255 -19.64 12.26 8.62
C TYR A 255 -20.82 13.16 8.40
N THR A 256 -21.48 13.09 7.26
CA THR A 256 -22.60 13.98 6.95
C THR A 256 -23.97 13.42 7.33
N GLY A 257 -24.08 12.16 7.77
CA GLY A 257 -25.36 11.52 8.14
C GLY A 257 -26.43 11.55 7.04
N GLY A 258 -26.12 12.12 5.91
CA GLY A 258 -26.97 12.29 4.74
C GLY A 258 -26.43 11.46 3.59
N GLY A 259 -27.16 10.43 3.19
CA GLY A 259 -26.86 9.75 1.95
C GLY A 259 -26.78 10.78 0.83
N VAL A 260 -25.63 10.84 0.15
CA VAL A 260 -25.58 11.51 -1.14
C VAL A 260 -26.64 10.81 -1.99
N LYS A 261 -27.75 11.48 -2.25
CA LYS A 261 -28.62 11.09 -3.34
C LYS A 261 -27.79 11.25 -4.59
N ILE A 262 -27.22 10.14 -5.04
CA ILE A 262 -26.67 10.05 -6.39
C ILE A 262 -27.87 10.19 -7.30
N ILE A 263 -27.93 11.28 -8.04
CA ILE A 263 -28.98 11.60 -9.03
C ILE A 263 -28.94 10.55 -10.12
#